data_a350df88b51fe9801bf789e888ce7694
#
_entry.id   a350df88b51fe9801bf789e888ce7694
#
_cell.length_a   1.000
_cell.length_b   1.000
_cell.length_c   1.000
_cell.angle_alpha   90.00
_cell.angle_beta   90.00
_cell.angle_gamma   90.00
#
_symmetry.space_group_name_H-M   'P 1'
#
loop_
_entity.id
_entity.type
_entity.pdbx_description
1 polymer ?
#
loop_
_entity_poly.entity_id
_entity_poly.type
_entity_poly.pdbx_seq_one_letter_code
_entity_poly.pdbx_strand_id
1 'polypeptide(L)'
;DDCHILGRDIDPQAIEILDLFNFTNIGVDNTLLNVNRAKYGLRKDDDLIIIGNPPYNDTSSINKRYSTKAKSKRDPEDPDIHCRDIGRSFLEAYAKLSPRYICVLHPLSFLIKRVNFQSMKYLNSNYVLEDAIIFKSSLFSDLYGGTPFPILIATYKLNGEGMDYDYIKNFVFDIYGSNQKFSLAKIQQAGHDYIHQTVTSIDLNGTSDIGLYHYNFRDINSLNKANFQNTSYRNQHHDTM
;
A
#
# COMPACT_ATOMS: atom_id res chain seq x y z
N ASP A 1 -9.75 27.18 -20.38
CA ASP A 1 -9.44 25.79 -20.73
C ASP A 1 -10.46 24.90 -20.05
N ASP A 2 -11.27 24.19 -20.84
CA ASP A 2 -12.32 23.33 -20.31
C ASP A 2 -11.69 22.03 -19.78
N CYS A 3 -11.87 21.77 -18.47
CA CYS A 3 -11.45 20.51 -17.86
C CYS A 3 -12.56 19.47 -18.06
N HIS A 4 -12.23 18.36 -18.73
CA HIS A 4 -13.16 17.26 -18.92
C HIS A 4 -12.95 16.20 -17.82
N ILE A 5 -14.03 15.86 -17.11
CA ILE A 5 -14.02 14.82 -16.07
C ILE A 5 -14.52 13.51 -16.67
N LEU A 6 -13.75 12.42 -16.46
CA LEU A 6 -14.14 11.07 -16.81
C LEU A 6 -14.26 10.24 -15.52
N GLY A 7 -15.45 9.71 -15.25
CA GLY A 7 -15.69 8.82 -14.11
C GLY A 7 -15.94 7.38 -14.56
N ARG A 8 -15.33 6.41 -13.89
CA ARG A 8 -15.55 4.98 -14.15
C ARG A 8 -15.60 4.21 -12.83
N ASP A 9 -16.60 3.37 -12.70
CA ASP A 9 -16.74 2.43 -11.61
C ASP A 9 -17.26 1.10 -12.15
N ILE A 10 -16.92 -0.02 -11.50
CA ILE A 10 -17.43 -1.33 -11.85
C ILE A 10 -18.85 -1.56 -11.31
N ASP A 11 -19.25 -0.81 -10.28
CA ASP A 11 -20.57 -0.89 -9.67
C ASP A 11 -21.58 0.00 -10.40
N PRO A 12 -22.60 -0.60 -11.05
CA PRO A 12 -23.66 0.17 -11.71
C PRO A 12 -24.41 1.11 -10.76
N GLN A 13 -24.59 0.72 -9.48
CA GLN A 13 -25.32 1.54 -8.51
C GLN A 13 -24.54 2.83 -8.19
N ALA A 14 -23.20 2.75 -8.11
CA ALA A 14 -22.38 3.94 -7.94
C ALA A 14 -22.56 4.93 -9.12
N ILE A 15 -22.63 4.41 -10.34
CA ILE A 15 -22.85 5.23 -11.53
C ILE A 15 -24.26 5.85 -11.55
N GLU A 16 -25.31 5.08 -11.20
CA GLU A 16 -26.67 5.60 -11.07
C GLU A 16 -26.76 6.76 -10.07
N ILE A 17 -26.06 6.65 -8.92
CA ILE A 17 -26.02 7.72 -7.93
C ILE A 17 -25.34 8.98 -8.49
N LEU A 18 -24.21 8.82 -9.20
CA LEU A 18 -23.49 9.95 -9.79
C LEU A 18 -24.32 10.65 -10.88
N ASP A 19 -25.12 9.90 -11.64
CA ASP A 19 -26.04 10.44 -12.64
C ASP A 19 -27.09 11.38 -12.01
N LEU A 20 -27.56 11.09 -10.80
CA LEU A 20 -28.48 11.97 -10.05
C LEU A 20 -27.87 13.34 -9.73
N PHE A 21 -26.55 13.44 -9.70
CA PHE A 21 -25.81 14.69 -9.50
C PHE A 21 -25.41 15.38 -10.82
N ASN A 22 -25.96 14.93 -11.95
CA ASN A 22 -25.68 15.46 -13.29
C ASN A 22 -24.20 15.42 -13.71
N PHE A 23 -23.45 14.45 -13.23
CA PHE A 23 -22.11 14.20 -13.76
C PHE A 23 -22.20 13.64 -15.17
N THR A 24 -21.53 14.27 -16.11
CA THR A 24 -21.41 13.81 -17.50
C THR A 24 -20.13 12.98 -17.66
N ASN A 25 -20.06 12.15 -18.70
CA ASN A 25 -18.89 11.30 -19.00
C ASN A 25 -18.54 10.28 -17.90
N ILE A 26 -19.55 9.82 -17.18
CA ILE A 26 -19.42 8.68 -16.25
C ILE A 26 -19.93 7.40 -16.91
N GLY A 27 -19.48 6.25 -16.43
CA GLY A 27 -19.94 4.97 -16.96
C GLY A 27 -19.43 3.75 -16.22
N VAL A 28 -20.20 2.67 -16.32
CA VAL A 28 -19.82 1.37 -15.75
C VAL A 28 -18.68 0.79 -16.55
N ASP A 29 -17.55 0.50 -15.88
CA ASP A 29 -16.39 -0.10 -16.52
C ASP A 29 -15.47 -0.79 -15.51
N ASN A 30 -14.88 -1.91 -15.92
CA ASN A 30 -13.75 -2.51 -15.22
C ASN A 30 -12.45 -1.82 -15.68
N THR A 31 -11.97 -0.89 -14.89
CA THR A 31 -10.77 -0.08 -15.21
C THR A 31 -9.47 -0.87 -15.16
N LEU A 32 -9.47 -2.12 -14.68
CA LEU A 32 -8.30 -3.02 -14.67
C LEU A 32 -8.22 -3.91 -15.91
N LEU A 33 -9.19 -3.84 -16.83
CA LEU A 33 -9.23 -4.67 -18.03
C LEU A 33 -9.10 -3.82 -19.29
N ASN A 34 -8.27 -4.26 -20.23
CA ASN A 34 -7.96 -3.52 -21.47
C ASN A 34 -7.47 -2.09 -21.21
N VAL A 35 -6.51 -1.96 -20.31
CA VAL A 35 -6.00 -0.65 -19.84
C VAL A 35 -5.22 0.02 -20.95
N ASN A 36 -5.84 1.00 -21.61
CA ASN A 36 -5.22 1.86 -22.62
C ASN A 36 -6.02 3.17 -22.79
N ARG A 37 -5.40 4.21 -23.31
CA ARG A 37 -6.02 5.52 -23.51
C ARG A 37 -7.21 5.50 -24.46
N ALA A 38 -7.13 4.71 -25.53
CA ALA A 38 -8.19 4.64 -26.54
C ALA A 38 -9.51 4.13 -25.99
N LYS A 39 -9.47 3.23 -24.98
CA LYS A 39 -10.67 2.77 -24.25
C LYS A 39 -11.50 3.93 -23.67
N TYR A 40 -10.84 5.00 -23.29
CA TYR A 40 -11.45 6.18 -22.67
C TYR A 40 -11.63 7.34 -23.67
N GLY A 41 -11.39 7.11 -24.97
CA GLY A 41 -11.44 8.16 -25.98
C GLY A 41 -10.32 9.19 -25.88
N LEU A 42 -9.26 8.88 -25.11
CA LEU A 42 -8.12 9.77 -24.89
C LEU A 42 -7.06 9.58 -25.99
N ARG A 43 -6.55 10.69 -26.49
CA ARG A 43 -5.41 10.73 -27.41
C ARG A 43 -4.10 10.61 -26.63
N LYS A 44 -3.01 10.34 -27.34
CA LYS A 44 -1.68 10.18 -26.73
C LYS A 44 -1.17 11.48 -26.09
N ASP A 45 -1.52 12.61 -26.67
CA ASP A 45 -1.10 13.97 -26.29
C ASP A 45 -2.07 14.69 -25.34
N ASP A 46 -3.21 14.10 -25.01
CA ASP A 46 -4.11 14.68 -24.03
C ASP A 46 -3.44 14.77 -22.67
N ASP A 47 -3.56 15.92 -22.00
CA ASP A 47 -3.05 16.12 -20.65
C ASP A 47 -3.99 15.43 -19.65
N LEU A 48 -3.53 14.36 -19.06
CA LEU A 48 -4.30 13.52 -18.16
C LEU A 48 -3.78 13.64 -16.72
N ILE A 49 -4.71 13.84 -15.79
CA ILE A 49 -4.49 13.73 -14.34
C ILE A 49 -5.45 12.67 -13.82
N ILE A 50 -4.96 11.75 -13.02
CA ILE A 50 -5.79 10.73 -12.37
C ILE A 50 -5.90 11.03 -10.88
N ILE A 51 -7.14 11.02 -10.38
CA ILE A 51 -7.45 11.11 -8.95
C ILE A 51 -8.20 9.83 -8.58
N GLY A 52 -7.77 9.14 -7.53
CA GLY A 52 -8.38 7.87 -7.17
C GLY A 52 -8.27 7.49 -5.69
N ASN A 53 -9.21 6.64 -5.28
CA ASN A 53 -9.20 5.96 -3.99
C ASN A 53 -9.49 4.47 -4.22
N PRO A 54 -8.53 3.71 -4.75
CA PRO A 54 -8.73 2.30 -5.09
C PRO A 54 -8.97 1.45 -3.83
N PRO A 55 -9.67 0.31 -3.96
CA PRO A 55 -9.90 -0.60 -2.84
C PRO A 55 -8.58 -1.21 -2.34
N TYR A 56 -8.43 -1.36 -1.00
CA TYR A 56 -7.23 -1.93 -0.35
C TYR A 56 -7.50 -3.37 0.09
N ASN A 57 -7.57 -4.30 -0.84
CA ASN A 57 -7.87 -5.70 -0.54
C ASN A 57 -6.73 -6.62 -0.95
N ASP A 58 -5.97 -7.10 0.04
CA ASP A 58 -5.12 -8.28 -0.15
C ASP A 58 -6.01 -9.53 -0.30
N THR A 59 -5.65 -10.40 -1.23
CA THR A 59 -6.31 -11.70 -1.45
C THR A 59 -6.32 -12.60 -0.21
N SER A 60 -5.50 -12.29 0.80
CA SER A 60 -5.43 -12.97 2.09
C SER A 60 -6.25 -12.30 3.20
N SER A 61 -7.05 -11.28 2.90
CA SER A 61 -7.80 -10.55 3.93
C SER A 61 -8.75 -11.45 4.71
N ILE A 62 -8.89 -11.18 6.01
CA ILE A 62 -9.71 -11.92 6.97
C ILE A 62 -11.17 -12.03 6.48
N ASN A 63 -11.68 -11.03 5.78
CA ASN A 63 -13.04 -11.02 5.22
C ASN A 63 -13.28 -12.14 4.19
N LYS A 64 -12.25 -12.60 3.47
CA LYS A 64 -12.36 -13.78 2.60
C LYS A 64 -12.36 -15.10 3.38
N ARG A 65 -11.78 -15.15 4.57
CA ARG A 65 -11.75 -16.36 5.40
C ARG A 65 -13.09 -16.65 6.07
N TYR A 66 -13.90 -15.62 6.34
CA TYR A 66 -15.21 -15.77 6.97
C TYR A 66 -16.39 -15.75 6.00
N SER A 67 -16.15 -15.44 4.72
CA SER A 67 -17.16 -15.58 3.69
C SER A 67 -17.32 -17.06 3.32
N THR A 68 -18.31 -17.71 3.89
CA THR A 68 -18.78 -19.08 3.53
C THR A 68 -19.44 -19.12 2.15
N LYS A 69 -19.69 -17.98 1.52
CA LYS A 69 -20.17 -17.88 0.14
C LYS A 69 -18.98 -17.90 -0.80
N ALA A 70 -19.03 -18.85 -1.73
CA ALA A 70 -18.12 -19.14 -2.84
C ALA A 70 -16.96 -18.17 -2.99
N LYS A 71 -15.71 -18.67 -3.08
CA LYS A 71 -14.51 -17.91 -3.45
C LYS A 71 -14.91 -16.85 -4.47
N SER A 72 -15.14 -15.60 -4.03
CA SER A 72 -15.46 -14.55 -4.97
C SER A 72 -14.24 -14.42 -5.87
N LYS A 73 -14.40 -14.91 -7.09
CA LYS A 73 -13.37 -14.84 -8.12
C LYS A 73 -13.09 -13.35 -8.29
N ARG A 74 -11.83 -12.96 -8.15
CA ARG A 74 -11.40 -11.60 -8.46
C ARG A 74 -11.85 -11.28 -9.89
N ASP A 75 -12.36 -10.07 -10.11
CA ASP A 75 -12.73 -9.63 -11.43
C ASP A 75 -11.52 -9.69 -12.38
N PRO A 76 -11.76 -9.96 -13.68
CA PRO A 76 -10.69 -10.03 -14.67
C PRO A 76 -9.88 -8.72 -14.69
N GLU A 77 -8.57 -8.85 -14.86
CA GLU A 77 -7.65 -7.73 -15.02
C GLU A 77 -6.57 -8.07 -16.05
N ASP A 78 -5.93 -7.05 -16.59
CA ASP A 78 -4.81 -7.25 -17.51
C ASP A 78 -3.65 -7.94 -16.77
N PRO A 79 -3.02 -8.98 -17.36
CA PRO A 79 -1.96 -9.74 -16.68
C PRO A 79 -0.71 -8.92 -16.35
N ASP A 80 -0.42 -7.89 -17.13
CA ASP A 80 0.78 -7.04 -17.00
C ASP A 80 0.70 -6.03 -15.85
N ILE A 81 -0.53 -5.71 -15.37
CA ILE A 81 -0.75 -4.87 -14.20
C ILE A 81 -1.09 -5.65 -12.93
N HIS A 82 -1.18 -6.99 -13.05
CA HIS A 82 -1.60 -7.84 -11.94
C HIS A 82 -0.65 -7.76 -10.74
N CYS A 83 -1.19 -7.33 -9.60
CA CYS A 83 -0.53 -7.38 -8.30
C CYS A 83 -1.35 -8.21 -7.31
N ARG A 84 -0.69 -8.75 -6.29
CA ARG A 84 -1.38 -9.51 -5.23
C ARG A 84 -2.48 -8.71 -4.54
N ASP A 85 -2.23 -7.43 -4.29
CA ASP A 85 -3.20 -6.48 -3.75
C ASP A 85 -3.83 -5.69 -4.90
N ILE A 86 -5.17 -5.66 -4.95
CA ILE A 86 -5.90 -5.01 -6.04
C ILE A 86 -5.60 -3.50 -6.12
N GLY A 87 -5.38 -2.84 -4.99
CA GLY A 87 -5.03 -1.41 -4.97
C GLY A 87 -3.73 -1.13 -5.70
N ARG A 88 -2.74 -2.06 -5.64
CA ARG A 88 -1.51 -1.94 -6.42
C ARG A 88 -1.74 -2.19 -7.91
N SER A 89 -2.66 -3.08 -8.30
CA SER A 89 -3.05 -3.23 -9.70
C SER A 89 -3.70 -1.95 -10.25
N PHE A 90 -4.47 -1.22 -9.43
CA PHE A 90 -4.98 0.10 -9.81
C PHE A 90 -3.84 1.11 -10.03
N LEU A 91 -2.82 1.15 -9.16
CA LEU A 91 -1.67 2.03 -9.35
C LEU A 91 -0.91 1.72 -10.65
N GLU A 92 -0.74 0.44 -10.97
CA GLU A 92 -0.13 -0.01 -12.23
C GLU A 92 -1.00 0.36 -13.45
N ALA A 93 -2.33 0.20 -13.36
CA ALA A 93 -3.26 0.61 -14.40
C ALA A 93 -3.19 2.12 -14.65
N TYR A 94 -3.17 2.92 -13.58
CA TYR A 94 -3.03 4.38 -13.69
C TYR A 94 -1.71 4.76 -14.35
N ALA A 95 -0.61 4.17 -13.92
CA ALA A 95 0.70 4.44 -14.48
C ALA A 95 0.81 4.03 -15.97
N LYS A 96 0.16 2.92 -16.35
CA LYS A 96 0.09 2.45 -17.76
C LYS A 96 -0.62 3.44 -18.68
N LEU A 97 -1.59 4.20 -18.18
CA LEU A 97 -2.28 5.28 -18.93
C LEU A 97 -1.39 6.52 -19.14
N SER A 98 -0.22 6.58 -18.51
CA SER A 98 0.74 7.67 -18.62
C SER A 98 0.14 9.06 -18.37
N PRO A 99 -0.61 9.29 -17.26
CA PRO A 99 -1.02 10.63 -16.87
C PRO A 99 0.18 11.46 -16.43
N ARG A 100 0.05 12.79 -16.52
CA ARG A 100 1.07 13.71 -15.99
C ARG A 100 1.20 13.60 -14.47
N TYR A 101 0.06 13.46 -13.79
CA TYR A 101 -0.02 13.27 -12.34
C TYR A 101 -0.97 12.14 -11.97
N ILE A 102 -0.63 11.40 -10.92
CA ILE A 102 -1.49 10.43 -10.25
C ILE A 102 -1.59 10.86 -8.80
N CYS A 103 -2.79 11.30 -8.37
CA CYS A 103 -3.08 11.68 -6.99
C CYS A 103 -4.01 10.64 -6.37
N VAL A 104 -3.51 9.85 -5.41
CA VAL A 104 -4.23 8.67 -4.92
C VAL A 104 -4.08 8.49 -3.41
N LEU A 105 -5.14 7.89 -2.84
CA LEU A 105 -5.08 7.35 -1.49
C LEU A 105 -4.67 5.88 -1.56
N HIS A 106 -3.68 5.50 -0.74
CA HIS A 106 -3.31 4.09 -0.60
C HIS A 106 -2.56 3.82 0.71
N PRO A 107 -2.48 2.55 1.18
CA PRO A 107 -1.70 2.21 2.36
C PRO A 107 -0.22 2.58 2.22
N LEU A 108 0.38 3.16 3.26
CA LEU A 108 1.82 3.45 3.32
C LEU A 108 2.66 2.20 3.02
N SER A 109 2.16 1.02 3.38
CA SER A 109 2.82 -0.27 3.15
C SER A 109 3.08 -0.61 1.67
N PHE A 110 2.41 0.06 0.72
CA PHE A 110 2.68 -0.13 -0.70
C PHE A 110 4.08 0.37 -1.07
N LEU A 111 4.53 1.45 -0.45
CA LEU A 111 5.85 2.03 -0.69
C LEU A 111 6.94 1.48 0.22
N ILE A 112 6.70 1.42 1.54
CA ILE A 112 7.75 1.07 2.51
C ILE A 112 8.08 -0.42 2.58
N LYS A 113 7.16 -1.31 2.18
CA LYS A 113 7.47 -2.74 2.04
C LYS A 113 8.15 -2.99 0.69
N ARG A 114 9.44 -3.32 0.72
CA ARG A 114 10.25 -3.51 -0.50
C ARG A 114 9.58 -4.44 -1.53
N VAL A 115 9.00 -5.56 -1.10
CA VAL A 115 8.31 -6.51 -1.99
C VAL A 115 7.09 -5.87 -2.67
N ASN A 116 6.32 -5.05 -1.94
CA ASN A 116 5.18 -4.34 -2.48
C ASN A 116 5.63 -3.30 -3.51
N PHE A 117 6.61 -2.48 -3.14
CA PHE A 117 7.19 -1.48 -4.02
C PHE A 117 7.70 -2.12 -5.33
N GLN A 118 8.54 -3.14 -5.23
CA GLN A 118 9.13 -3.82 -6.40
C GLN A 118 8.10 -4.50 -7.32
N SER A 119 6.87 -4.73 -6.85
CA SER A 119 5.82 -5.30 -7.70
C SER A 119 5.13 -4.27 -8.62
N MET A 120 5.30 -2.97 -8.35
CA MET A 120 4.69 -1.88 -9.13
C MET A 120 5.66 -1.39 -10.21
N LYS A 121 5.71 -2.09 -11.34
CA LYS A 121 6.71 -1.88 -12.38
C LYS A 121 6.45 -0.62 -13.21
N TYR A 122 5.20 -0.41 -13.67
CA TYR A 122 4.86 0.78 -14.46
C TYR A 122 5.04 2.07 -13.65
N LEU A 123 4.57 2.05 -12.39
CA LEU A 123 4.71 3.20 -11.51
C LEU A 123 6.17 3.52 -11.25
N ASN A 124 6.96 2.52 -10.83
CA ASN A 124 8.34 2.74 -10.42
C ASN A 124 9.26 3.12 -11.59
N SER A 125 8.95 2.66 -12.81
CA SER A 125 9.81 2.93 -13.98
C SER A 125 9.57 4.30 -14.61
N ASN A 126 8.41 4.93 -14.35
CA ASN A 126 8.01 6.13 -15.08
C ASN A 126 7.67 7.33 -14.19
N TYR A 127 7.47 7.09 -12.89
CA TYR A 127 6.98 8.11 -11.96
C TYR A 127 7.92 8.30 -10.79
N VAL A 128 7.92 9.51 -10.26
CA VAL A 128 8.53 9.86 -8.97
C VAL A 128 7.43 10.26 -7.99
N LEU A 129 7.57 9.87 -6.73
CA LEU A 129 6.73 10.40 -5.65
C LEU A 129 7.13 11.85 -5.41
N GLU A 130 6.27 12.80 -5.77
CA GLU A 130 6.53 14.24 -5.64
C GLU A 130 6.13 14.75 -4.26
N ASP A 131 4.97 14.31 -3.77
CA ASP A 131 4.44 14.73 -2.46
C ASP A 131 3.65 13.61 -1.81
N ALA A 132 3.68 13.55 -0.46
CA ALA A 132 2.93 12.55 0.29
C ALA A 132 2.65 12.96 1.74
N ILE A 133 1.39 12.80 2.14
CA ILE A 133 0.93 13.07 3.51
C ILE A 133 0.42 11.78 4.14
N ILE A 134 0.96 11.42 5.30
CA ILE A 134 0.53 10.26 6.10
C ILE A 134 -0.61 10.67 7.03
N PHE A 135 -1.64 9.86 7.11
CA PHE A 135 -2.71 9.97 8.10
C PHE A 135 -3.23 8.60 8.54
N LYS A 136 -4.03 8.58 9.61
CA LYS A 136 -4.61 7.35 10.14
C LYS A 136 -5.88 6.99 9.38
N SER A 137 -6.07 5.71 9.07
CA SER A 137 -7.31 5.21 8.44
C SER A 137 -8.58 5.51 9.24
N SER A 138 -8.49 5.71 10.55
CA SER A 138 -9.61 6.11 11.41
C SER A 138 -10.21 7.47 11.09
N LEU A 139 -9.52 8.32 10.31
CA LEU A 139 -10.12 9.58 9.82
C LEU A 139 -11.27 9.37 8.82
N PHE A 140 -11.33 8.21 8.17
CA PHE A 140 -12.38 7.89 7.20
C PHE A 140 -13.50 7.05 7.76
N SER A 141 -13.32 6.42 8.91
CA SER A 141 -14.30 5.47 9.41
C SER A 141 -14.09 5.18 10.90
N ASP A 142 -14.97 5.71 11.73
CA ASP A 142 -15.17 5.24 13.12
C ASP A 142 -15.91 3.89 13.17
N LEU A 143 -16.36 3.37 12.01
CA LEU A 143 -17.32 2.26 11.91
C LEU A 143 -16.66 0.88 11.94
N TYR A 144 -15.36 0.78 11.74
CA TYR A 144 -14.68 -0.52 11.76
C TYR A 144 -13.76 -0.61 12.97
N GLY A 145 -14.16 -1.37 13.98
CA GLY A 145 -13.39 -1.67 15.18
C GLY A 145 -12.03 -2.37 14.93
N GLY A 146 -11.39 -2.09 13.81
CA GLY A 146 -10.08 -2.59 13.44
C GLY A 146 -8.95 -1.68 13.92
N THR A 147 -7.74 -2.24 13.98
CA THR A 147 -6.53 -1.45 14.29
C THR A 147 -6.29 -0.42 13.18
N PRO A 148 -6.21 0.88 13.49
CA PRO A 148 -5.89 1.91 12.51
C PRO A 148 -4.54 1.64 11.85
N PHE A 149 -4.45 1.89 10.55
CA PHE A 149 -3.22 1.76 9.77
C PHE A 149 -2.90 3.06 9.02
N PRO A 150 -1.64 3.30 8.68
CA PRO A 150 -1.24 4.50 7.98
C PRO A 150 -1.65 4.44 6.50
N ILE A 151 -2.33 5.49 6.06
CA ILE A 151 -2.70 5.75 4.66
C ILE A 151 -1.90 6.96 4.18
N LEU A 152 -1.64 7.01 2.90
CA LEU A 152 -1.07 8.16 2.20
C LEU A 152 -2.11 8.84 1.32
N ILE A 153 -2.08 10.16 1.28
CA ILE A 153 -2.38 10.92 0.08
C ILE A 153 -1.05 11.08 -0.64
N ALA A 154 -0.93 10.50 -1.81
CA ALA A 154 0.32 10.47 -2.57
C ALA A 154 0.12 11.09 -3.95
N THR A 155 1.02 11.99 -4.33
CA THR A 155 1.08 12.59 -5.67
C THR A 155 2.32 12.08 -6.39
N TYR A 156 2.09 11.34 -7.46
CA TYR A 156 3.13 10.87 -8.35
C TYR A 156 3.16 11.72 -9.61
N LYS A 157 4.36 12.08 -10.05
CA LYS A 157 4.60 12.85 -11.25
C LYS A 157 5.33 12.03 -12.29
N LEU A 158 4.85 12.07 -13.52
CA LEU A 158 5.54 11.46 -14.66
C LEU A 158 6.89 12.17 -14.89
N ASN A 159 7.99 11.44 -14.79
CA ASN A 159 9.34 11.96 -15.04
C ASN A 159 10.11 11.17 -16.10
N GLY A 160 9.63 9.95 -16.45
CA GLY A 160 10.27 9.06 -17.42
C GLY A 160 11.54 8.35 -16.93
N GLU A 161 12.05 8.71 -15.75
CA GLU A 161 13.23 8.10 -15.14
C GLU A 161 12.84 7.12 -14.02
N GLY A 162 11.64 7.34 -13.44
CA GLY A 162 11.12 6.53 -12.37
C GLY A 162 11.71 6.87 -11.00
N MET A 163 11.52 5.94 -10.05
CA MET A 163 12.05 5.99 -8.70
C MET A 163 12.49 4.59 -8.26
N ASP A 164 13.58 4.52 -7.53
CA ASP A 164 14.03 3.30 -6.90
C ASP A 164 13.59 3.20 -5.41
N TYR A 165 13.93 2.07 -4.78
CA TYR A 165 13.56 1.88 -3.37
C TYR A 165 14.40 2.75 -2.42
N ASP A 166 15.62 3.14 -2.80
CA ASP A 166 16.44 4.03 -1.98
C ASP A 166 15.89 5.46 -2.00
N TYR A 167 15.29 5.89 -3.11
CA TYR A 167 14.51 7.12 -3.16
C TYR A 167 13.40 7.11 -2.10
N ILE A 168 12.58 6.05 -2.05
CA ILE A 168 11.48 5.92 -1.08
C ILE A 168 12.00 5.84 0.36
N LYS A 169 13.11 5.15 0.62
CA LYS A 169 13.73 5.09 1.96
C LYS A 169 14.10 6.48 2.50
N ASN A 170 14.61 7.32 1.63
CA ASN A 170 15.07 8.66 2.00
C ASN A 170 13.97 9.72 1.86
N PHE A 171 12.84 9.40 1.25
CA PHE A 171 11.71 10.32 1.12
C PHE A 171 11.22 10.76 2.49
N VAL A 172 10.91 12.06 2.62
CA VAL A 172 10.44 12.66 3.87
C VAL A 172 8.95 12.93 3.76
N PHE A 173 8.18 12.06 4.40
CA PHE A 173 6.72 12.14 4.43
C PHE A 173 6.26 13.15 5.47
N ASP A 174 5.29 13.98 5.12
CA ASP A 174 4.56 14.79 6.07
C ASP A 174 3.52 13.96 6.83
N ILE A 175 3.22 14.34 8.07
CA ILE A 175 2.22 13.66 8.90
C ILE A 175 1.09 14.64 9.17
N TYR A 176 -0.14 14.29 8.76
CA TYR A 176 -1.32 15.11 8.96
C TYR A 176 -1.54 15.45 10.44
N GLY A 177 -1.76 16.73 10.72
CA GLY A 177 -1.99 17.22 12.07
C GLY A 177 -0.75 17.23 12.97
N SER A 178 0.47 17.11 12.42
CA SER A 178 1.72 17.11 13.18
C SER A 178 2.82 17.90 12.45
N ASN A 179 3.70 18.50 13.21
CA ASN A 179 4.95 19.08 12.68
C ASN A 179 6.06 18.04 12.52
N GLN A 180 5.79 16.77 12.91
CA GLN A 180 6.76 15.70 12.75
C GLN A 180 6.76 15.18 11.33
N LYS A 181 7.92 14.70 10.90
CA LYS A 181 8.11 14.09 9.59
C LYS A 181 8.59 12.65 9.74
N PHE A 182 8.17 11.81 8.81
CA PHE A 182 8.56 10.40 8.77
C PHE A 182 9.56 10.14 7.64
N SER A 183 10.58 9.34 7.90
CA SER A 183 11.45 8.77 6.88
C SER A 183 11.81 7.35 7.26
N LEU A 184 11.73 6.43 6.29
CA LEU A 184 12.04 5.01 6.54
C LEU A 184 13.53 4.82 6.89
N ALA A 185 14.43 5.58 6.26
CA ALA A 185 15.86 5.52 6.56
C ALA A 185 16.16 5.83 8.02
N LYS A 186 15.50 6.86 8.59
CA LYS A 186 15.69 7.24 10.00
C LYS A 186 15.21 6.16 10.95
N ILE A 187 14.09 5.50 10.66
CA ILE A 187 13.57 4.40 11.50
C ILE A 187 14.46 3.14 11.40
N GLN A 188 14.91 2.80 10.21
CA GLN A 188 15.83 1.68 10.01
C GLN A 188 17.15 1.90 10.75
N GLN A 189 17.70 3.12 10.72
CA GLN A 189 18.90 3.46 11.45
C GLN A 189 18.68 3.33 12.97
N ALA A 190 17.61 3.91 13.50
CA ALA A 190 17.28 3.81 14.92
C ALA A 190 17.08 2.35 15.37
N GLY A 191 16.44 1.51 14.55
CA GLY A 191 16.27 0.08 14.81
C GLY A 191 17.61 -0.66 14.81
N HIS A 192 18.48 -0.36 13.86
CA HIS A 192 19.82 -0.94 13.79
C HIS A 192 20.64 -0.57 15.03
N ASP A 193 20.66 0.70 15.41
CA ASP A 193 21.43 1.18 16.57
C ASP A 193 20.91 0.55 17.86
N TYR A 194 19.60 0.40 18.02
CA TYR A 194 19.00 -0.29 19.15
C TYR A 194 19.42 -1.76 19.23
N ILE A 195 19.33 -2.49 18.14
CA ILE A 195 19.70 -3.91 18.07
C ILE A 195 21.20 -4.06 18.32
N HIS A 196 22.04 -3.23 17.72
CA HIS A 196 23.49 -3.29 17.92
C HIS A 196 23.88 -3.07 19.38
N GLN A 197 23.27 -2.11 20.05
CA GLN A 197 23.51 -1.84 21.48
C GLN A 197 23.07 -3.00 22.38
N THR A 198 22.02 -3.73 21.99
CA THR A 198 21.45 -4.81 22.82
C THR A 198 22.18 -6.15 22.58
N VAL A 199 22.70 -6.38 21.38
CA VAL A 199 23.30 -7.68 20.96
C VAL A 199 24.78 -7.76 21.25
N THR A 200 25.49 -6.65 21.48
CA THR A 200 26.93 -6.66 21.81
C THR A 200 27.30 -7.40 23.11
N SER A 201 26.32 -7.79 23.93
CA SER A 201 26.51 -8.52 25.20
C SER A 201 25.98 -9.94 25.17
N ILE A 202 25.63 -10.50 24.01
CA ILE A 202 25.22 -11.92 23.95
C ILE A 202 26.45 -12.82 24.02
N ASP A 203 26.57 -13.54 25.10
CA ASP A 203 27.48 -14.65 25.21
C ASP A 203 27.00 -15.83 24.37
N LEU A 204 27.62 -16.03 23.21
CA LEU A 204 27.33 -17.14 22.30
C LEU A 204 27.73 -18.52 22.86
N ASN A 205 28.35 -18.57 24.03
CA ASN A 205 28.78 -19.81 24.66
C ASN A 205 27.71 -20.54 25.49
N GLY A 206 26.46 -20.16 25.32
CA GLY A 206 25.33 -21.01 25.74
C GLY A 206 24.95 -20.98 27.23
N THR A 207 25.44 -20.02 28.00
CA THR A 207 25.09 -19.88 29.43
C THR A 207 24.02 -18.80 29.70
N SER A 208 23.59 -18.04 28.70
CA SER A 208 22.54 -17.04 28.90
C SER A 208 21.17 -17.57 28.49
N ASP A 209 20.22 -17.47 29.39
CA ASP A 209 18.78 -17.78 29.17
C ASP A 209 18.10 -16.83 28.15
N ILE A 210 18.85 -16.09 27.36
CA ILE A 210 18.32 -15.11 26.42
C ILE A 210 18.24 -15.73 25.03
N GLY A 211 17.04 -16.22 24.69
CA GLY A 211 16.72 -16.57 23.31
C GLY A 211 16.46 -15.34 22.46
N LEU A 212 17.06 -15.24 21.29
CA LEU A 212 16.73 -14.23 20.30
C LEU A 212 15.49 -14.70 19.53
N TYR A 213 14.38 -14.00 19.69
CA TYR A 213 13.15 -14.31 18.98
C TYR A 213 13.00 -13.38 17.78
N HIS A 214 12.89 -13.96 16.60
CA HIS A 214 12.63 -13.21 15.38
C HIS A 214 11.11 -13.14 15.14
N TYR A 215 10.53 -11.98 15.42
CA TYR A 215 9.14 -11.70 15.08
C TYR A 215 9.07 -10.62 14.01
N ASN A 216 8.16 -10.78 13.07
CA ASN A 216 7.82 -9.67 12.19
C ASN A 216 6.85 -8.71 12.91
N PHE A 217 6.71 -7.49 12.42
CA PHE A 217 5.83 -6.48 13.03
C PHE A 217 4.35 -6.92 13.14
N ARG A 218 3.94 -7.93 12.39
CA ARG A 218 2.58 -8.49 12.46
C ARG A 218 2.37 -9.30 13.74
N ASP A 219 3.42 -9.89 14.25
CA ASP A 219 3.37 -10.84 15.38
C ASP A 219 3.63 -10.17 16.73
N ILE A 220 4.06 -8.90 16.74
CA ILE A 220 4.32 -8.15 17.98
C ILE A 220 3.09 -8.12 18.91
N ASN A 221 1.89 -8.03 18.35
CA ASN A 221 0.65 -8.03 19.15
C ASN A 221 0.37 -9.40 19.80
N SER A 222 0.98 -10.47 19.34
CA SER A 222 0.89 -11.80 19.96
C SER A 222 1.92 -12.03 21.07
N LEU A 223 2.91 -11.16 21.18
CA LEU A 223 3.90 -11.17 22.23
C LEU A 223 3.27 -10.63 23.52
N ASN A 224 2.84 -11.53 24.38
CA ASN A 224 2.38 -11.17 25.70
C ASN A 224 3.30 -11.78 26.76
N LYS A 225 3.16 -11.29 28.00
CA LYS A 225 3.99 -11.74 29.12
C LYS A 225 3.94 -13.26 29.34
N ALA A 226 2.78 -13.89 29.07
CA ALA A 226 2.61 -15.34 29.22
C ALA A 226 3.45 -16.14 28.20
N ASN A 227 3.63 -15.63 26.97
CA ASN A 227 4.45 -16.30 25.96
C ASN A 227 5.93 -16.34 26.37
N PHE A 228 6.42 -15.30 27.02
CA PHE A 228 7.80 -15.28 27.53
C PHE A 228 8.02 -16.11 28.80
N GLN A 229 6.97 -16.37 29.55
CA GLN A 229 7.04 -17.18 30.77
C GLN A 229 6.83 -18.67 30.55
N ASN A 230 6.41 -19.07 29.36
CA ASN A 230 6.17 -20.48 29.03
C ASN A 230 7.50 -21.14 28.61
N THR A 231 8.04 -21.96 29.51
CA THR A 231 9.30 -22.68 29.30
C THR A 231 9.25 -23.67 28.13
N SER A 232 8.10 -24.26 27.81
CA SER A 232 7.94 -25.14 26.65
C SER A 232 8.05 -24.38 25.33
N TYR A 233 7.59 -23.14 25.29
CA TYR A 233 7.74 -22.26 24.13
C TYR A 233 9.20 -21.82 23.93
N ARG A 234 9.92 -21.55 25.02
CA ARG A 234 11.37 -21.28 24.98
C ARG A 234 12.15 -22.42 24.33
N ASN A 235 11.89 -23.67 24.77
CA ASN A 235 12.63 -24.83 24.30
C ASN A 235 12.32 -25.17 22.84
N GLN A 236 11.13 -24.89 22.32
CA GLN A 236 10.78 -25.16 20.92
C GLN A 236 11.48 -24.21 19.92
N HIS A 237 11.88 -23.03 20.34
CA HIS A 237 12.51 -22.04 19.47
C HIS A 237 14.02 -21.91 19.65
N HIS A 238 14.57 -22.54 20.67
CA HIS A 238 16.02 -22.54 20.93
C HIS A 238 16.78 -23.49 19.98
N ASP A 239 16.09 -24.53 19.47
CA ASP A 239 16.70 -25.55 18.60
C ASP A 239 16.64 -25.21 17.10
N THR A 240 16.13 -24.04 16.72
CA THR A 240 15.95 -23.63 15.32
C THR A 240 16.87 -22.48 14.87
N MET A 241 17.88 -22.12 15.65
CA MET A 241 18.90 -21.16 15.23
C MET A 241 20.23 -21.83 14.90
#